data_b2183071cf806fca676dee540ef046a7
#
_entry.id   b2183071cf806fca676dee540ef046a7
#
_cell.length_a   1.000
_cell.length_b   1.000
_cell.length_c   1.000
_cell.angle_alpha   90.00
_cell.angle_beta   90.00
_cell.angle_gamma   90.00
#
_symmetry.space_group_name_H-M   'P 1'
#
loop_
_entity.id
_entity.type
_entity.pdbx_description
1 polymer ?
#
loop_
_entity_poly.entity_id
_entity_poly.type
_entity_poly.pdbx_seq_one_letter_code
_entity_poly.pdbx_strand_id
1 'polypeptide(L)'
;MLFQAAAILAVAGLALATPRKHDSKPTQETGWETKYTATGTADVAAAAATAKTSSPTSKLPANFAWFASQGITLSNYFGVTHPSEPNYLAAVAGDYFGMQNDDFNRLDANVSTVIDLLEHRGVSWAMYQEDMPYSGYEGFKWLNQQNGANDYVRKHNPAVLADRVARSEQRLSQIKNLSMVETSRSMFHRDLKANKLPQWMFITPNMTSDGHDTSATVAGAWCRSFLEPLLSDKHFMDNTLVLITWDENETYALQNNILAILVGDAIPKHLVGTTDNSFYNHYSEIAAVQANWKLPTLGRWDVGANVFKLVGQQTGDKIRKWKSEKKFDHMFWNYSYAGYFNTAGGNARYPAPNLHLESDSGRKVYGPIQEEWKKSRAPSYYEDTIEVPDGLSPPKGYAPVA
;
A
#
# COMPACT_ATOMS: atom_id res chain seq x y z
N MET A 1 17.65 9.74 -10.01
CA MET A 1 17.03 9.23 -8.77
C MET A 1 17.12 10.34 -7.75
N LEU A 2 16.07 10.61 -7.01
CA LEU A 2 16.00 11.64 -5.97
C LEU A 2 16.41 11.08 -4.61
N PHE A 3 16.04 9.84 -4.35
CA PHE A 3 16.44 9.10 -3.15
C PHE A 3 16.82 7.67 -3.54
N GLN A 4 17.67 7.06 -2.73
CA GLN A 4 18.23 5.73 -3.03
C GLN A 4 17.28 4.62 -2.63
N ALA A 5 16.53 4.80 -1.55
CA ALA A 5 15.54 3.86 -1.06
C ALA A 5 14.21 4.54 -0.76
N ALA A 6 13.12 3.79 -0.90
CA ALA A 6 11.79 4.16 -0.48
C ALA A 6 11.16 3.00 0.27
N ALA A 7 10.58 3.27 1.41
CA ALA A 7 9.83 2.31 2.19
C ALA A 7 8.41 2.82 2.43
N ILE A 8 7.43 1.95 2.22
CA ILE A 8 6.03 2.19 2.56
C ILE A 8 5.71 1.29 3.74
N LEU A 9 5.32 1.89 4.84
CA LEU A 9 4.88 1.20 6.03
C LEU A 9 3.37 1.35 6.11
N ALA A 10 2.65 0.32 5.69
CA ALA A 10 1.20 0.30 5.75
C ALA A 10 0.75 -0.27 7.10
N VAL A 11 -0.16 0.44 7.74
CA VAL A 11 -0.82 0.02 8.98
C VAL A 11 -2.30 -0.15 8.66
N ALA A 12 -2.87 -1.34 8.87
CA ALA A 12 -4.24 -1.64 8.47
C ALA A 12 -5.29 -1.02 9.40
N GLY A 13 -6.41 -0.63 8.85
CA GLY A 13 -7.62 -0.26 9.58
C GLY A 13 -8.54 -1.46 9.83
N LEU A 14 -9.49 -1.34 10.75
CA LEU A 14 -10.44 -2.40 11.08
C LEU A 14 -11.52 -2.51 9.99
N ALA A 15 -11.56 -3.64 9.28
CA ALA A 15 -12.66 -4.00 8.39
C ALA A 15 -13.34 -5.29 8.84
N LEU A 16 -14.66 -5.25 9.08
CA LEU A 16 -15.45 -6.42 9.41
C LEU A 16 -15.96 -7.10 8.12
N ALA A 17 -15.23 -8.08 7.60
CA ALA A 17 -15.69 -8.91 6.51
C ALA A 17 -15.86 -10.37 6.95
N THR A 18 -16.99 -10.97 6.60
CA THR A 18 -17.23 -12.41 6.83
C THR A 18 -16.56 -13.23 5.73
N PRO A 19 -15.64 -14.13 6.05
CA PRO A 19 -14.89 -14.87 5.02
C PRO A 19 -15.77 -15.88 4.29
N ARG A 20 -15.77 -15.82 2.95
CA ARG A 20 -16.21 -16.94 2.12
C ARG A 20 -15.08 -17.97 2.04
N LYS A 21 -15.42 -19.26 2.14
CA LYS A 21 -14.46 -20.34 1.97
C LYS A 21 -13.97 -20.40 0.52
N HIS A 22 -12.73 -20.04 0.31
CA HIS A 22 -12.01 -20.38 -0.91
C HIS A 22 -10.94 -21.43 -0.58
N ASP A 23 -10.76 -22.39 -1.49
CA ASP A 23 -9.70 -23.40 -1.36
C ASP A 23 -8.35 -22.70 -1.48
N SER A 24 -7.61 -22.69 -0.38
CA SER A 24 -6.22 -22.21 -0.39
C SER A 24 -5.38 -23.10 -1.27
N LYS A 25 -4.63 -22.52 -2.21
CA LYS A 25 -3.58 -23.26 -2.91
C LYS A 25 -2.55 -23.78 -1.90
N PRO A 26 -1.92 -24.93 -2.20
CA PRO A 26 -0.82 -25.41 -1.38
C PRO A 26 0.26 -24.33 -1.29
N THR A 27 0.74 -24.10 -0.10
CA THR A 27 1.81 -23.16 0.18
C THR A 27 3.13 -23.64 -0.42
N GLN A 28 3.79 -22.77 -1.15
CA GLN A 28 5.06 -23.07 -1.76
C GLN A 28 6.18 -22.58 -0.84
N GLU A 29 7.00 -23.50 -0.37
CA GLU A 29 8.24 -23.17 0.33
C GLU A 29 9.30 -22.77 -0.68
N THR A 30 10.00 -21.67 -0.41
CA THR A 30 11.04 -21.14 -1.33
C THR A 30 12.39 -21.83 -1.14
N GLY A 31 12.51 -22.73 -0.17
CA GLY A 31 13.64 -23.62 0.03
C GLY A 31 14.89 -23.00 0.67
N TRP A 32 14.95 -21.70 0.89
CA TRP A 32 16.14 -21.03 1.43
C TRP A 32 15.96 -20.45 2.84
N GLU A 33 14.78 -20.54 3.39
CA GLU A 33 14.52 -20.26 4.81
C GLU A 33 13.61 -21.34 5.40
N THR A 34 13.76 -21.60 6.69
CA THR A 34 12.91 -22.52 7.41
C THR A 34 11.63 -21.84 7.87
N LYS A 35 10.52 -22.57 7.77
CA LYS A 35 9.26 -22.18 8.41
C LYS A 35 9.49 -21.92 9.90
N TYR A 36 8.95 -20.83 10.42
CA TYR A 36 9.06 -20.49 11.82
C TYR A 36 7.69 -20.23 12.44
N THR A 37 7.64 -20.28 13.76
CA THR A 37 6.45 -19.94 14.53
C THR A 37 6.59 -18.48 15.00
N ALA A 38 5.63 -17.66 14.66
CA ALA A 38 5.58 -16.29 15.15
C ALA A 38 5.32 -16.28 16.67
N THR A 39 6.03 -15.42 17.39
CA THR A 39 5.98 -15.37 18.85
C THR A 39 5.44 -14.05 19.39
N GLY A 40 4.86 -13.24 18.53
CA GLY A 40 4.29 -11.96 18.91
C GLY A 40 3.26 -12.11 20.05
N THR A 41 3.44 -11.40 21.13
CA THR A 41 2.46 -11.29 22.21
C THR A 41 1.96 -9.87 22.25
N ALA A 42 0.70 -9.66 21.85
CA ALA A 42 0.02 -8.43 22.15
C ALA A 42 -0.83 -8.63 23.40
N ASP A 43 -0.81 -7.67 24.29
CA ASP A 43 -1.81 -7.56 25.33
C ASP A 43 -3.10 -6.98 24.73
N VAL A 44 -3.91 -7.85 24.14
CA VAL A 44 -5.18 -7.49 23.48
C VAL A 44 -6.16 -6.83 24.46
N ALA A 45 -6.08 -7.12 25.74
CA ALA A 45 -6.93 -6.54 26.76
C ALA A 45 -6.62 -5.06 27.03
N ALA A 46 -5.35 -4.68 27.01
CA ALA A 46 -4.93 -3.27 27.17
C ALA A 46 -5.22 -2.43 25.92
N ALA A 47 -5.20 -3.04 24.75
CA ALA A 47 -5.44 -2.36 23.46
C ALA A 47 -6.91 -2.02 23.22
N ALA A 48 -7.85 -2.87 23.65
CA ALA A 48 -9.30 -2.67 23.43
C ALA A 48 -9.88 -1.41 24.11
N ALA A 49 -9.18 -0.84 25.09
CA ALA A 49 -9.65 0.32 25.85
C ALA A 49 -9.47 1.68 25.09
N THR A 50 -8.69 1.72 24.02
CA THR A 50 -8.27 2.97 23.36
C THR A 50 -8.72 3.11 21.90
N ALA A 51 -9.40 2.13 21.33
CA ALA A 51 -9.76 2.06 19.92
C ALA A 51 -10.95 2.94 19.48
N LYS A 52 -11.24 4.04 20.15
CA LYS A 52 -12.33 4.95 19.73
C LYS A 52 -11.76 6.33 19.43
N THR A 53 -11.71 6.63 18.16
CA THR A 53 -11.61 7.93 17.47
C THR A 53 -10.39 8.11 16.60
N SER A 54 -10.57 7.95 15.31
CA SER A 54 -9.74 8.59 14.29
C SER A 54 -10.60 9.59 13.50
N SER A 55 -10.96 10.68 14.14
CA SER A 55 -11.37 11.89 13.42
C SER A 55 -10.11 12.72 13.13
N PRO A 56 -9.98 13.41 11.98
CA PRO A 56 -8.87 14.31 11.70
C PRO A 56 -8.65 15.40 12.75
N THR A 57 -9.63 15.61 13.62
CA THR A 57 -9.59 16.55 14.76
C THR A 57 -9.16 15.89 16.08
N SER A 58 -8.98 14.56 16.13
CA SER A 58 -8.47 13.88 17.31
C SER A 58 -6.96 14.05 17.41
N LYS A 59 -6.46 14.20 18.64
CA LYS A 59 -5.03 14.30 18.90
C LYS A 59 -4.35 12.98 18.48
N LEU A 60 -3.40 13.04 17.56
CA LEU A 60 -2.65 11.86 17.13
C LEU A 60 -2.10 11.10 18.34
N PRO A 61 -2.09 9.75 18.34
CA PRO A 61 -1.36 8.97 19.33
C PRO A 61 0.08 9.45 19.43
N ALA A 62 0.64 9.46 20.63
CA ALA A 62 1.92 10.12 20.95
C ALA A 62 3.08 9.71 20.00
N ASN A 63 3.14 8.43 19.60
CA ASN A 63 4.18 7.95 18.71
C ASN A 63 4.03 8.48 17.29
N PHE A 64 2.80 8.58 16.76
CA PHE A 64 2.58 9.21 15.45
C PHE A 64 2.78 10.72 15.49
N ALA A 65 2.42 11.39 16.60
CA ALA A 65 2.73 12.80 16.79
C ALA A 65 4.26 13.05 16.81
N TRP A 66 5.01 12.11 17.35
CA TRP A 66 6.47 12.17 17.27
C TRP A 66 6.97 12.04 15.84
N PHE A 67 6.48 11.06 15.04
CA PHE A 67 6.86 10.94 13.64
C PHE A 67 6.49 12.20 12.83
N ALA A 68 5.31 12.78 13.09
CA ALA A 68 4.91 14.05 12.47
C ALA A 68 5.92 15.19 12.77
N SER A 69 6.52 15.19 13.97
CA SER A 69 7.56 16.16 14.31
C SER A 69 8.91 15.90 13.65
N GLN A 70 9.14 14.68 13.13
CA GLN A 70 10.38 14.27 12.45
C GLN A 70 10.28 14.34 10.92
N GLY A 71 9.11 14.67 10.37
CA GLY A 71 8.87 14.58 8.95
C GLY A 71 7.85 15.58 8.41
N ILE A 72 7.13 15.20 7.36
CA ILE A 72 6.07 16.00 6.74
C ILE A 72 4.76 15.26 6.92
N THR A 73 3.76 15.88 7.55
CA THR A 73 2.40 15.33 7.62
C THR A 73 1.66 15.63 6.32
N LEU A 74 1.09 14.59 5.71
CA LEU A 74 0.21 14.72 4.53
C LEU A 74 -1.24 14.74 5.03
N SER A 75 -1.81 15.93 5.26
CA SER A 75 -3.10 16.06 5.96
C SER A 75 -4.32 15.69 5.10
N ASN A 76 -4.14 15.63 3.79
CA ASN A 76 -5.19 15.34 2.81
C ASN A 76 -4.88 14.02 2.07
N TYR A 77 -4.59 12.97 2.83
CA TYR A 77 -4.35 11.63 2.30
C TYR A 77 -5.57 10.75 2.56
N PHE A 78 -6.00 9.99 1.55
CA PHE A 78 -7.22 9.19 1.60
C PHE A 78 -6.97 7.75 1.17
N GLY A 79 -7.64 6.79 1.83
CA GLY A 79 -7.88 5.48 1.25
C GLY A 79 -8.77 5.60 0.01
N VAL A 80 -8.78 4.62 -0.87
CA VAL A 80 -9.58 4.66 -2.10
C VAL A 80 -10.97 4.06 -1.92
N THR A 81 -11.12 3.11 -1.00
CA THR A 81 -12.39 2.47 -0.67
C THR A 81 -12.28 1.69 0.64
N HIS A 82 -13.26 0.82 0.91
CA HIS A 82 -13.31 -0.21 1.94
C HIS A 82 -13.72 -1.56 1.32
N PRO A 83 -13.31 -2.70 1.91
CA PRO A 83 -12.37 -2.89 3.03
C PRO A 83 -10.90 -2.77 2.62
N SER A 84 -9.99 -3.37 3.41
CA SER A 84 -8.54 -3.25 3.31
C SER A 84 -7.95 -3.65 1.95
N GLU A 85 -8.22 -4.87 1.46
CA GLU A 85 -7.52 -5.47 0.31
C GLU A 85 -7.52 -4.60 -0.96
N PRO A 86 -8.63 -3.95 -1.36
CA PRO A 86 -8.64 -3.04 -2.50
C PRO A 86 -7.66 -1.86 -2.36
N ASN A 87 -7.41 -1.36 -1.16
CA ASN A 87 -6.45 -0.29 -0.93
C ASN A 87 -5.01 -0.76 -1.15
N TYR A 88 -4.67 -1.96 -0.66
CA TYR A 88 -3.38 -2.59 -0.96
C TYR A 88 -3.19 -2.84 -2.45
N LEU A 89 -4.25 -3.29 -3.14
CA LEU A 89 -4.20 -3.48 -4.59
C LEU A 89 -4.00 -2.14 -5.32
N ALA A 90 -4.70 -1.10 -4.91
CA ALA A 90 -4.57 0.26 -5.46
C ALA A 90 -3.13 0.77 -5.37
N ALA A 91 -2.46 0.54 -4.24
CA ALA A 91 -1.09 0.97 -3.98
C ALA A 91 -0.02 0.31 -4.88
N VAL A 92 -0.35 -0.78 -5.57
CA VAL A 92 0.60 -1.48 -6.46
C VAL A 92 0.13 -1.59 -7.91
N ALA A 93 -1.19 -1.61 -8.15
CA ALA A 93 -1.76 -1.84 -9.47
C ALA A 93 -2.31 -0.57 -10.15
N GLY A 94 -2.46 0.53 -9.42
CA GLY A 94 -3.01 1.78 -9.94
C GLY A 94 -4.52 1.77 -10.17
N ASP A 95 -5.20 0.73 -9.70
CA ASP A 95 -6.65 0.59 -9.60
C ASP A 95 -6.98 -0.56 -8.64
N TYR A 96 -8.18 -0.57 -8.06
CA TYR A 96 -8.70 -1.68 -7.25
C TYR A 96 -9.73 -2.53 -8.01
N PHE A 97 -10.04 -2.18 -9.27
CA PHE A 97 -10.89 -2.94 -10.20
C PHE A 97 -12.28 -3.31 -9.64
N GLY A 98 -12.85 -2.43 -8.82
CA GLY A 98 -14.15 -2.62 -8.20
C GLY A 98 -14.17 -3.60 -7.02
N MET A 99 -13.01 -3.99 -6.50
CA MET A 99 -12.94 -4.88 -5.34
C MET A 99 -13.66 -4.28 -4.13
N GLN A 100 -14.42 -5.12 -3.39
CA GLN A 100 -15.20 -4.71 -2.23
C GLN A 100 -15.17 -5.76 -1.11
N ASN A 101 -14.15 -6.60 -1.09
CA ASN A 101 -14.01 -7.67 -0.11
C ASN A 101 -12.54 -7.98 0.14
N ASP A 102 -12.28 -8.73 1.20
CA ASP A 102 -10.97 -9.26 1.61
C ASP A 102 -10.87 -10.78 1.33
N ASP A 103 -11.46 -11.23 0.23
CA ASP A 103 -11.48 -12.64 -0.15
C ASP A 103 -10.10 -13.10 -0.68
N PHE A 104 -9.98 -14.35 -1.09
CA PHE A 104 -8.77 -14.85 -1.75
C PHE A 104 -8.70 -14.37 -3.19
N ASN A 105 -8.58 -13.05 -3.37
CA ASN A 105 -8.51 -12.43 -4.68
C ASN A 105 -7.16 -12.67 -5.37
N ARG A 106 -7.19 -12.65 -6.70
CA ARG A 106 -6.00 -12.80 -7.55
C ARG A 106 -6.12 -11.89 -8.75
N LEU A 107 -5.12 -11.04 -8.92
CA LEU A 107 -4.97 -10.17 -10.08
C LEU A 107 -4.35 -10.99 -11.23
N ASP A 108 -5.04 -11.06 -12.36
CA ASP A 108 -4.60 -11.87 -13.49
C ASP A 108 -3.23 -11.46 -14.03
N ALA A 109 -2.53 -12.43 -14.61
CA ALA A 109 -1.17 -12.23 -15.12
C ALA A 109 -1.04 -11.22 -16.28
N ASN A 110 -2.15 -10.80 -16.90
CA ASN A 110 -2.17 -9.74 -17.92
C ASN A 110 -2.21 -8.32 -17.32
N VAL A 111 -2.34 -8.21 -16.00
CA VAL A 111 -2.35 -6.92 -15.31
C VAL A 111 -0.99 -6.67 -14.66
N SER A 112 -0.25 -5.72 -15.21
CA SER A 112 1.05 -5.30 -14.65
C SER A 112 0.87 -4.45 -13.40
N THR A 113 1.87 -4.50 -12.53
CA THR A 113 1.95 -3.73 -11.28
C THR A 113 3.22 -2.88 -11.23
N VAL A 114 3.40 -2.11 -10.17
CA VAL A 114 4.63 -1.35 -9.92
C VAL A 114 5.87 -2.24 -9.89
N ILE A 115 5.74 -3.51 -9.51
CA ILE A 115 6.83 -4.48 -9.48
C ILE A 115 7.42 -4.68 -10.88
N ASP A 116 6.57 -4.80 -11.91
CA ASP A 116 7.02 -4.93 -13.29
C ASP A 116 7.81 -3.70 -13.76
N LEU A 117 7.41 -2.52 -13.30
CA LEU A 117 8.09 -1.26 -13.63
C LEU A 117 9.45 -1.14 -12.94
N LEU A 118 9.52 -1.55 -11.66
CA LEU A 118 10.77 -1.57 -10.89
C LEU A 118 11.80 -2.50 -11.55
N GLU A 119 11.40 -3.74 -11.83
CA GLU A 119 12.26 -4.73 -12.48
C GLU A 119 12.72 -4.28 -13.86
N HIS A 120 11.84 -3.65 -14.65
CA HIS A 120 12.21 -3.08 -15.95
C HIS A 120 13.35 -2.08 -15.86
N ARG A 121 13.47 -1.36 -14.77
CA ARG A 121 14.54 -0.37 -14.55
C ARG A 121 15.67 -0.89 -13.67
N GLY A 122 15.66 -2.17 -13.31
CA GLY A 122 16.67 -2.76 -12.44
C GLY A 122 16.63 -2.21 -11.01
N VAL A 123 15.50 -1.70 -10.57
CA VAL A 123 15.30 -1.26 -9.18
C VAL A 123 14.92 -2.48 -8.35
N SER A 124 15.73 -2.77 -7.34
CA SER A 124 15.48 -3.89 -6.45
C SER A 124 14.27 -3.63 -5.54
N TRP A 125 13.48 -4.67 -5.26
CA TRP A 125 12.28 -4.57 -4.45
C TRP A 125 12.11 -5.74 -3.49
N ALA A 126 11.39 -5.55 -2.40
CA ALA A 126 10.86 -6.61 -1.56
C ALA A 126 9.61 -6.15 -0.81
N MET A 127 8.76 -7.12 -0.45
CA MET A 127 7.76 -7.01 0.60
C MET A 127 8.34 -7.61 1.88
N TYR A 128 8.09 -6.95 3.03
CA TYR A 128 8.41 -7.50 4.34
C TYR A 128 7.14 -7.57 5.17
N GLN A 129 6.72 -8.80 5.45
CA GLN A 129 5.45 -9.10 6.12
C GLN A 129 5.74 -9.63 7.53
N GLU A 130 5.28 -8.91 8.57
CA GLU A 130 5.52 -9.34 9.95
C GLU A 130 4.81 -10.66 10.22
N ASP A 131 5.57 -11.57 10.83
CA ASP A 131 5.18 -12.91 11.27
C ASP A 131 4.57 -13.82 10.17
N MET A 132 4.84 -13.50 8.90
CA MET A 132 4.62 -14.43 7.81
C MET A 132 5.52 -15.65 8.01
N PRO A 133 5.00 -16.91 7.88
CA PRO A 133 5.73 -18.10 8.33
C PRO A 133 7.01 -18.40 7.55
N TYR A 134 7.10 -18.00 6.29
CA TYR A 134 8.27 -18.12 5.43
C TYR A 134 8.11 -17.28 4.16
N SER A 135 9.19 -17.00 3.45
CA SER A 135 9.16 -16.21 2.22
C SER A 135 8.30 -16.85 1.13
N GLY A 136 7.50 -16.01 0.45
CA GLY A 136 6.60 -16.48 -0.61
C GLY A 136 5.38 -17.25 -0.12
N TYR A 137 4.99 -17.09 1.15
CA TYR A 137 3.77 -17.70 1.67
C TYR A 137 2.53 -17.18 0.93
N GLU A 138 1.77 -18.08 0.30
CA GLU A 138 0.58 -17.76 -0.46
C GLU A 138 -0.74 -17.99 0.30
N GLY A 139 -0.67 -18.50 1.53
CA GLY A 139 -1.86 -18.84 2.31
C GLY A 139 -2.71 -17.62 2.66
N PHE A 140 -3.98 -17.86 2.95
CA PHE A 140 -4.94 -16.81 3.28
C PHE A 140 -4.60 -16.07 4.57
N LYS A 141 -4.15 -16.80 5.59
CA LYS A 141 -3.70 -16.28 6.88
C LYS A 141 -2.73 -17.22 7.58
N TRP A 142 -1.98 -16.70 8.52
CA TRP A 142 -1.17 -17.48 9.46
C TRP A 142 -1.48 -17.01 10.87
N LEU A 143 -1.81 -17.97 11.74
CA LEU A 143 -2.11 -17.70 13.14
C LEU A 143 -0.86 -17.87 13.99
N ASN A 144 -0.74 -17.05 15.03
CA ASN A 144 0.25 -17.22 16.07
C ASN A 144 0.11 -18.61 16.72
N GLN A 145 1.16 -19.38 16.72
CA GLN A 145 1.13 -20.77 17.17
C GLN A 145 1.08 -20.91 18.70
N GLN A 146 1.24 -19.81 19.44
CA GLN A 146 1.21 -19.82 20.89
C GLN A 146 -0.16 -19.35 21.44
N ASN A 147 -0.74 -18.32 20.86
CA ASN A 147 -1.95 -17.69 21.41
C ASN A 147 -3.14 -17.68 20.43
N GLY A 148 -2.95 -18.10 19.15
CA GLY A 148 -4.00 -18.15 18.15
C GLY A 148 -4.42 -16.80 17.57
N ALA A 149 -3.73 -15.70 17.89
CA ALA A 149 -3.98 -14.39 17.27
C ALA A 149 -3.70 -14.42 15.77
N ASN A 150 -4.29 -13.51 15.03
CA ASN A 150 -3.93 -13.33 13.63
C ASN A 150 -2.53 -12.68 13.55
N ASP A 151 -1.59 -13.36 12.95
CA ASP A 151 -0.28 -12.79 12.62
C ASP A 151 -0.31 -12.24 11.20
N TYR A 152 -0.10 -13.07 10.21
CA TYR A 152 -0.11 -12.66 8.81
C TYR A 152 -1.49 -12.87 8.18
N VAL A 153 -1.91 -11.93 7.34
CA VAL A 153 -3.08 -12.06 6.45
C VAL A 153 -2.70 -11.68 5.02
N ARG A 154 -3.23 -12.49 4.05
CA ARG A 154 -2.97 -12.31 2.62
C ARG A 154 -3.43 -10.94 2.12
N LYS A 155 -4.55 -10.43 2.59
CA LYS A 155 -5.16 -9.16 2.20
C LYS A 155 -4.24 -7.95 2.40
N HIS A 156 -3.28 -8.04 3.33
CA HIS A 156 -2.30 -7.00 3.61
C HIS A 156 -0.96 -7.19 2.86
N ASN A 157 -0.91 -8.10 1.89
CA ASN A 157 0.29 -8.37 1.10
C ASN A 157 0.01 -8.10 -0.39
N PRO A 158 0.22 -6.87 -0.88
CA PRO A 158 -0.20 -6.50 -2.23
C PRO A 158 0.50 -7.29 -3.34
N ALA A 159 1.75 -7.73 -3.12
CA ALA A 159 2.49 -8.44 -4.16
C ALA A 159 1.95 -9.84 -4.41
N VAL A 160 1.52 -10.55 -3.35
CA VAL A 160 1.02 -11.93 -3.49
C VAL A 160 -0.33 -11.99 -4.20
N LEU A 161 -1.06 -10.88 -4.26
CA LEU A 161 -2.33 -10.79 -5.00
C LEU A 161 -2.12 -10.92 -6.52
N ALA A 162 -0.94 -10.54 -7.02
CA ALA A 162 -0.67 -10.54 -8.45
C ALA A 162 -0.16 -11.90 -8.95
N ASP A 163 -0.88 -12.51 -9.90
CA ASP A 163 -0.46 -13.77 -10.55
C ASP A 163 0.93 -13.66 -11.19
N ARG A 164 1.33 -12.49 -11.66
CA ARG A 164 2.68 -12.24 -12.18
C ARG A 164 3.76 -12.46 -11.13
N VAL A 165 3.44 -12.25 -9.87
CA VAL A 165 4.35 -12.51 -8.73
C VAL A 165 4.18 -13.94 -8.24
N ALA A 166 2.94 -14.36 -7.96
CA ALA A 166 2.63 -15.65 -7.37
C ALA A 166 3.02 -16.86 -8.24
N ARG A 167 3.19 -16.69 -9.57
CA ARG A 167 3.64 -17.74 -10.50
C ARG A 167 5.15 -17.75 -10.75
N SER A 168 5.91 -16.90 -10.07
CA SER A 168 7.36 -16.80 -10.23
C SER A 168 8.06 -17.05 -8.88
N GLU A 169 8.79 -18.15 -8.76
CA GLU A 169 9.59 -18.46 -7.56
C GLU A 169 10.56 -17.33 -7.22
N GLN A 170 11.20 -16.75 -8.24
CA GLN A 170 12.11 -15.61 -8.05
C GLN A 170 11.39 -14.42 -7.42
N ARG A 171 10.19 -14.07 -7.89
CA ARG A 171 9.41 -12.95 -7.36
C ARG A 171 8.81 -13.29 -5.99
N LEU A 172 8.32 -14.51 -5.79
CA LEU A 172 7.85 -14.97 -4.48
C LEU A 172 8.95 -14.88 -3.42
N SER A 173 10.20 -15.18 -3.77
CA SER A 173 11.33 -15.05 -2.85
C SER A 173 11.61 -13.61 -2.39
N GLN A 174 11.04 -12.60 -3.05
CA GLN A 174 11.11 -11.21 -2.61
C GLN A 174 9.97 -10.81 -1.65
N ILE A 175 9.00 -11.68 -1.44
CA ILE A 175 8.00 -11.53 -0.38
C ILE A 175 8.57 -12.23 0.85
N LYS A 176 9.13 -11.46 1.75
CA LYS A 176 9.98 -11.92 2.86
C LYS A 176 9.29 -11.73 4.20
N ASN A 177 9.67 -12.55 5.17
CA ASN A 177 9.19 -12.34 6.52
C ASN A 177 9.96 -11.21 7.24
N LEU A 178 9.27 -10.61 8.17
CA LEU A 178 9.77 -9.72 9.21
C LEU A 178 9.39 -10.32 10.57
N SER A 179 10.20 -10.18 11.59
CA SER A 179 9.78 -10.41 12.97
C SER A 179 10.50 -9.46 13.90
N MET A 180 9.73 -8.83 14.79
CA MET A 180 10.28 -7.98 15.86
C MET A 180 10.73 -8.78 17.08
N VAL A 181 10.26 -10.00 17.23
CA VAL A 181 10.58 -10.90 18.34
C VAL A 181 11.71 -11.84 17.97
N GLU A 182 11.62 -12.53 16.85
CA GLU A 182 12.63 -13.48 16.38
C GLU A 182 13.53 -12.84 15.30
N THR A 183 14.23 -11.77 15.64
CA THR A 183 15.05 -11.00 14.68
C THR A 183 16.13 -11.82 13.98
N SER A 184 16.62 -12.89 14.60
CA SER A 184 17.59 -13.82 13.98
C SER A 184 17.03 -14.63 12.82
N ARG A 185 15.72 -14.83 12.77
CA ARG A 185 14.98 -15.50 11.69
C ARG A 185 14.30 -14.54 10.73
N SER A 186 14.26 -13.27 11.07
CA SER A 186 13.68 -12.21 10.24
C SER A 186 14.56 -11.92 9.03
N MET A 187 13.98 -12.07 7.84
CA MET A 187 14.69 -11.75 6.60
C MET A 187 14.98 -10.26 6.48
N PHE A 188 14.08 -9.39 6.96
CA PHE A 188 14.35 -7.97 7.04
C PHE A 188 15.64 -7.66 7.82
N HIS A 189 15.77 -8.21 9.03
CA HIS A 189 16.94 -7.97 9.88
C HIS A 189 18.21 -8.59 9.30
N ARG A 190 18.09 -9.72 8.59
CA ARG A 190 19.22 -10.32 7.87
C ARG A 190 19.69 -9.44 6.70
N ASP A 191 18.75 -8.93 5.90
CA ASP A 191 19.05 -8.04 4.79
C ASP A 191 19.62 -6.71 5.29
N LEU A 192 19.08 -6.14 6.36
CA LEU A 192 19.59 -4.94 7.02
C LEU A 192 21.05 -5.15 7.48
N LYS A 193 21.30 -6.21 8.25
CA LYS A 193 22.65 -6.52 8.75
C LYS A 193 23.67 -6.78 7.64
N ALA A 194 23.22 -7.32 6.51
CA ALA A 194 24.05 -7.61 5.36
C ALA A 194 24.22 -6.41 4.40
N ASN A 195 23.60 -5.26 4.68
CA ASN A 195 23.48 -4.12 3.78
C ASN A 195 22.89 -4.51 2.41
N LYS A 196 21.84 -5.32 2.41
CA LYS A 196 21.17 -5.87 1.22
C LYS A 196 19.68 -5.52 1.17
N LEU A 197 19.25 -4.52 1.94
CA LEU A 197 17.89 -4.01 1.79
C LEU A 197 17.68 -3.52 0.36
N PRO A 198 16.53 -3.83 -0.26
CA PRO A 198 16.24 -3.37 -1.62
C PRO A 198 15.95 -1.86 -1.65
N GLN A 199 16.00 -1.29 -2.85
CA GLN A 199 15.76 0.12 -3.06
C GLN A 199 14.30 0.51 -2.81
N TRP A 200 13.34 -0.35 -3.12
CA TRP A 200 11.93 -0.17 -2.80
C TRP A 200 11.44 -1.29 -1.89
N MET A 201 10.77 -0.90 -0.82
CA MET A 201 10.24 -1.83 0.18
C MET A 201 8.79 -1.48 0.51
N PHE A 202 7.96 -2.50 0.64
CA PHE A 202 6.64 -2.41 1.23
C PHE A 202 6.64 -3.26 2.51
N ILE A 203 6.41 -2.62 3.65
CA ILE A 203 6.55 -3.24 4.97
C ILE A 203 5.20 -3.22 5.66
N THR A 204 4.72 -4.39 6.06
CA THR A 204 3.41 -4.54 6.69
C THR A 204 3.57 -5.20 8.06
N PRO A 205 3.12 -4.56 9.14
CA PRO A 205 2.99 -5.19 10.45
C PRO A 205 1.99 -6.35 10.43
N ASN A 206 2.01 -7.19 11.47
CA ASN A 206 0.98 -8.20 11.67
C ASN A 206 -0.34 -7.56 12.17
N MET A 207 -1.43 -8.32 12.20
CA MET A 207 -2.78 -7.85 12.55
C MET A 207 -2.91 -7.26 13.96
N THR A 208 -2.01 -7.60 14.85
CA THR A 208 -1.90 -7.00 16.18
C THR A 208 -1.15 -5.68 16.13
N SER A 209 -0.03 -5.68 15.44
CA SER A 209 0.93 -4.58 15.38
C SER A 209 0.46 -3.44 14.48
N ASP A 210 -0.38 -3.74 13.48
CA ASP A 210 -0.92 -2.74 12.54
C ASP A 210 -2.13 -1.96 13.10
N GLY A 211 -2.69 -2.40 14.21
CA GLY A 211 -3.85 -1.78 14.85
C GLY A 211 -5.19 -2.38 14.45
N HIS A 212 -5.26 -3.27 13.46
CA HIS A 212 -6.49 -3.89 12.98
C HIS A 212 -7.22 -4.64 14.11
N ASP A 213 -6.53 -5.56 14.79
CA ASP A 213 -7.10 -6.32 15.91
C ASP A 213 -6.87 -5.61 17.26
N THR A 214 -6.29 -4.42 17.28
CA THR A 214 -5.91 -3.71 18.50
C THR A 214 -6.28 -2.22 18.50
N SER A 215 -5.31 -1.32 18.25
CA SER A 215 -5.55 0.12 18.24
C SER A 215 -4.43 0.91 17.57
N ALA A 216 -4.72 2.15 17.18
CA ALA A 216 -3.73 3.10 16.68
C ALA A 216 -2.60 3.38 17.69
N THR A 217 -2.83 3.21 19.00
CA THR A 217 -1.79 3.35 20.04
C THR A 217 -0.79 2.19 19.95
N VAL A 218 -1.27 0.96 19.78
CA VAL A 218 -0.42 -0.24 19.60
C VAL A 218 0.36 -0.11 18.29
N ALA A 219 -0.31 0.25 17.21
CA ALA A 219 0.34 0.47 15.91
C ALA A 219 1.45 1.54 16.00
N GLY A 220 1.17 2.65 16.68
CA GLY A 220 2.16 3.70 16.90
C GLY A 220 3.36 3.23 17.72
N ALA A 221 3.14 2.38 18.72
CA ALA A 221 4.21 1.81 19.54
C ALA A 221 5.08 0.85 18.72
N TRP A 222 4.47 -0.03 17.93
CA TRP A 222 5.18 -0.89 17.00
C TRP A 222 5.99 -0.09 15.98
N CYS A 223 5.33 0.85 15.32
CA CYS A 223 5.97 1.72 14.32
C CYS A 223 7.19 2.44 14.91
N ARG A 224 7.08 2.95 16.16
CA ARG A 224 8.18 3.58 16.86
C ARG A 224 9.33 2.61 17.14
N SER A 225 9.02 1.43 17.67
CA SER A 225 10.01 0.41 17.97
C SER A 225 10.75 -0.09 16.74
N PHE A 226 10.04 -0.17 15.60
CA PHE A 226 10.60 -0.60 14.32
C PHE A 226 11.46 0.50 13.67
N LEU A 227 10.92 1.72 13.52
CA LEU A 227 11.57 2.76 12.71
C LEU A 227 12.59 3.59 13.47
N GLU A 228 12.43 3.86 14.76
CA GLU A 228 13.35 4.74 15.50
C GLU A 228 14.81 4.27 15.44
N PRO A 229 15.14 2.98 15.61
CA PRO A 229 16.50 2.49 15.40
C PRO A 229 17.00 2.70 13.97
N LEU A 230 16.13 2.50 12.97
CA LEU A 230 16.47 2.67 11.56
C LEU A 230 16.71 4.14 11.19
N LEU A 231 15.94 5.06 11.77
CA LEU A 231 16.15 6.51 11.58
C LEU A 231 17.50 6.99 12.14
N SER A 232 18.12 6.20 13.02
CA SER A 232 19.47 6.44 13.57
C SER A 232 20.56 5.71 12.79
N ASP A 233 20.21 4.76 11.93
CA ASP A 233 21.14 4.02 11.09
C ASP A 233 21.47 4.82 9.83
N LYS A 234 22.69 5.34 9.75
CA LYS A 234 23.14 6.17 8.63
C LYS A 234 23.11 5.45 7.29
N HIS A 235 23.30 4.13 7.28
CA HIS A 235 23.27 3.37 6.05
C HIS A 235 21.86 3.19 5.53
N PHE A 236 20.91 2.86 6.43
CA PHE A 236 19.50 2.79 6.09
C PHE A 236 18.96 4.14 5.62
N MET A 237 19.34 5.20 6.32
CA MET A 237 18.81 6.55 6.08
C MET A 237 19.43 7.27 4.89
N ASP A 238 20.60 6.83 4.39
CA ASP A 238 21.30 7.52 3.32
C ASP A 238 20.40 7.72 2.09
N ASN A 239 19.92 8.95 1.93
CA ASN A 239 18.98 9.35 0.87
C ASN A 239 17.69 8.51 0.83
N THR A 240 17.12 8.22 1.99
CA THR A 240 15.90 7.42 2.14
C THR A 240 14.67 8.29 2.42
N LEU A 241 13.54 7.93 1.83
CA LEU A 241 12.22 8.47 2.11
C LEU A 241 11.30 7.32 2.53
N VAL A 242 10.68 7.46 3.69
CA VAL A 242 9.72 6.50 4.25
C VAL A 242 8.35 7.17 4.31
N LEU A 243 7.32 6.49 3.80
CA LEU A 243 5.92 6.83 4.02
C LEU A 243 5.38 5.93 5.12
N ILE A 244 4.78 6.52 6.16
CA ILE A 244 4.00 5.85 7.19
C ILE A 244 2.55 6.17 6.89
N THR A 245 1.71 5.15 6.62
CA THR A 245 0.30 5.36 6.31
C THR A 245 -0.54 4.15 6.72
N TRP A 246 -1.86 4.31 6.75
CA TRP A 246 -2.85 3.23 6.81
C TRP A 246 -3.45 2.97 5.42
N ASP A 247 -4.12 1.83 5.27
CA ASP A 247 -4.89 1.48 4.09
C ASP A 247 -6.24 2.22 4.04
N GLU A 248 -6.96 2.28 5.17
CA GLU A 248 -8.28 2.89 5.30
C GLU A 248 -8.52 3.42 6.71
N ASN A 249 -9.60 4.19 6.91
CA ASN A 249 -10.07 4.53 8.25
C ASN A 249 -11.02 3.43 8.77
N GLU A 250 -11.17 3.32 10.09
CA GLU A 250 -12.00 2.30 10.74
C GLU A 250 -13.51 2.49 10.49
N THR A 251 -13.97 3.69 10.15
CA THR A 251 -15.38 4.05 10.21
C THR A 251 -15.94 4.47 8.86
N TYR A 252 -16.78 3.65 8.25
CA TYR A 252 -17.46 3.95 6.98
C TYR A 252 -18.39 5.19 7.01
N ALA A 253 -18.79 5.63 8.21
CA ALA A 253 -19.60 6.84 8.37
C ALA A 253 -18.80 8.14 8.29
N LEU A 254 -17.47 8.08 8.22
CA LEU A 254 -16.57 9.21 8.07
C LEU A 254 -15.85 9.13 6.72
N GLN A 255 -15.35 10.27 6.26
CA GLN A 255 -14.46 10.28 5.09
C GLN A 255 -13.26 9.37 5.31
N ASN A 256 -12.85 8.66 4.27
CA ASN A 256 -11.69 7.76 4.32
C ASN A 256 -10.35 8.51 4.34
N ASN A 257 -10.28 9.57 5.16
CA ASN A 257 -9.07 10.34 5.42
C ASN A 257 -8.21 9.60 6.43
N ILE A 258 -6.97 9.30 6.07
CA ILE A 258 -6.05 8.47 6.84
C ILE A 258 -4.78 9.23 7.20
N LEU A 259 -4.08 8.74 8.22
CA LEU A 259 -2.76 9.24 8.58
C LEU A 259 -1.77 8.96 7.44
N ALA A 260 -1.00 9.97 7.08
CA ALA A 260 0.17 9.79 6.24
C ALA A 260 1.28 10.75 6.66
N ILE A 261 2.48 10.21 6.89
CA ILE A 261 3.66 10.96 7.32
C ILE A 261 4.85 10.52 6.48
N LEU A 262 5.54 11.47 5.87
CA LEU A 262 6.83 11.24 5.23
C LEU A 262 7.94 11.50 6.26
N VAL A 263 8.85 10.53 6.42
CA VAL A 263 10.06 10.69 7.24
C VAL A 263 11.29 10.26 6.46
N GLY A 264 12.47 10.68 6.85
CA GLY A 264 13.72 10.27 6.23
C GLY A 264 14.65 11.42 5.91
N ASP A 265 15.92 11.13 5.67
CA ASP A 265 16.93 12.16 5.43
C ASP A 265 16.88 12.75 4.01
N ALA A 266 16.12 12.13 3.10
CA ALA A 266 15.74 12.76 1.83
C ALA A 266 14.86 14.01 2.00
N ILE A 267 14.31 14.25 3.20
CA ILE A 267 13.52 15.43 3.51
C ILE A 267 14.43 16.62 3.86
N PRO A 268 14.37 17.74 3.13
CA PRO A 268 15.09 18.96 3.50
C PRO A 268 14.75 19.42 4.93
N LYS A 269 15.75 19.79 5.71
CA LYS A 269 15.59 20.16 7.12
C LYS A 269 14.52 21.21 7.39
N HIS A 270 14.33 22.16 6.46
CA HIS A 270 13.32 23.22 6.62
C HIS A 270 11.88 22.76 6.42
N LEU A 271 11.67 21.52 5.91
CA LEU A 271 10.35 20.89 5.76
C LEU A 271 10.01 19.93 6.91
N VAL A 272 10.96 19.62 7.77
CA VAL A 272 10.72 18.76 8.95
C VAL A 272 9.75 19.46 9.91
N GLY A 273 8.73 18.74 10.37
CA GLY A 273 7.66 19.24 11.25
C GLY A 273 6.59 20.06 10.51
N THR A 274 6.62 20.09 9.18
CA THR A 274 5.62 20.83 8.38
C THR A 274 4.44 19.94 7.96
N THR A 275 3.41 20.59 7.40
CA THR A 275 2.24 19.90 6.85
C THR A 275 2.10 20.25 5.37
N ASP A 276 1.89 19.22 4.56
CA ASP A 276 1.47 19.34 3.17
C ASP A 276 -0.01 18.95 3.07
N ASN A 277 -0.84 19.89 2.62
CA ASN A 277 -2.29 19.72 2.48
C ASN A 277 -2.73 19.43 1.03
N SER A 278 -1.81 19.03 0.16
CA SER A 278 -2.15 18.56 -1.17
C SER A 278 -2.95 17.25 -1.06
N PHE A 279 -3.83 17.02 -2.03
CA PHE A 279 -4.59 15.76 -2.10
C PHE A 279 -3.70 14.60 -2.52
N TYR A 280 -3.78 13.51 -1.77
CA TYR A 280 -3.11 12.23 -2.06
C TYR A 280 -4.04 11.04 -1.78
N ASN A 281 -3.74 9.92 -2.39
CA ASN A 281 -4.33 8.63 -2.11
C ASN A 281 -3.31 7.52 -2.42
N HIS A 282 -3.69 6.25 -2.36
CA HIS A 282 -2.79 5.12 -2.60
C HIS A 282 -2.16 5.11 -4.00
N TYR A 283 -2.81 5.70 -5.02
CA TYR A 283 -2.18 5.85 -6.34
C TYR A 283 -1.00 6.82 -6.32
N SER A 284 -0.95 7.73 -5.36
CA SER A 284 0.17 8.66 -5.17
C SER A 284 1.47 7.95 -4.79
N GLU A 285 1.37 6.77 -4.15
CA GLU A 285 2.52 5.94 -3.81
C GLU A 285 3.23 5.46 -5.07
N ILE A 286 2.47 4.89 -6.03
CA ILE A 286 3.01 4.46 -7.33
C ILE A 286 3.56 5.66 -8.09
N ALA A 287 2.80 6.76 -8.18
CA ALA A 287 3.21 7.96 -8.90
C ALA A 287 4.54 8.54 -8.37
N ALA A 288 4.74 8.54 -7.05
CA ALA A 288 5.98 9.00 -6.42
C ALA A 288 7.16 8.07 -6.72
N VAL A 289 6.94 6.75 -6.70
CA VAL A 289 7.94 5.72 -7.06
C VAL A 289 8.33 5.86 -8.53
N GLN A 290 7.34 6.00 -9.42
CA GLN A 290 7.58 6.23 -10.85
C GLN A 290 8.37 7.51 -11.10
N ALA A 291 8.04 8.59 -10.42
CA ALA A 291 8.75 9.87 -10.54
C ALA A 291 10.21 9.73 -10.09
N ASN A 292 10.44 9.12 -8.91
CA ASN A 292 11.77 8.99 -8.33
C ASN A 292 12.76 8.22 -9.23
N TRP A 293 12.33 7.07 -9.75
CA TRP A 293 13.20 6.22 -10.57
C TRP A 293 13.00 6.39 -12.08
N LYS A 294 12.21 7.39 -12.50
CA LYS A 294 11.87 7.64 -13.92
C LYS A 294 11.32 6.37 -14.58
N LEU A 295 10.42 5.67 -13.86
CA LEU A 295 9.75 4.49 -14.39
C LEU A 295 8.69 4.91 -15.40
N PRO A 296 8.32 4.03 -16.36
CA PRO A 296 7.10 4.20 -17.13
C PRO A 296 5.86 4.12 -16.21
N THR A 297 4.68 4.44 -16.74
CA THR A 297 3.41 4.38 -16.00
C THR A 297 2.65 3.09 -16.29
N LEU A 298 1.66 2.78 -15.47
CA LEU A 298 0.72 1.68 -15.71
C LEU A 298 -0.41 2.07 -16.66
N GLY A 299 -0.57 3.38 -16.94
CA GLY A 299 -1.65 3.90 -17.77
C GLY A 299 -3.02 3.85 -17.08
N ARG A 300 -3.03 3.88 -15.75
CA ARG A 300 -4.20 3.86 -14.88
C ARG A 300 -4.25 5.13 -14.03
N TRP A 301 -4.87 5.09 -12.85
CA TRP A 301 -4.97 6.24 -11.96
C TRP A 301 -3.61 6.72 -11.40
N ASP A 302 -2.58 5.92 -11.53
CA ASP A 302 -1.18 6.29 -11.26
C ASP A 302 -0.70 7.50 -12.07
N VAL A 303 -1.27 7.73 -13.26
CA VAL A 303 -0.89 8.87 -14.13
C VAL A 303 -1.52 10.18 -13.63
N GLY A 304 -2.78 10.12 -13.20
CA GLY A 304 -3.51 11.30 -12.71
C GLY A 304 -3.22 11.63 -11.24
N ALA A 305 -2.69 10.69 -10.48
CA ALA A 305 -2.39 10.89 -9.06
C ALA A 305 -1.30 11.93 -8.83
N ASN A 306 -1.43 12.67 -7.72
CA ASN A 306 -0.38 13.58 -7.29
C ASN A 306 0.86 12.80 -6.83
N VAL A 307 2.00 13.10 -7.39
CA VAL A 307 3.30 12.75 -6.80
C VAL A 307 3.47 13.55 -5.52
N PHE A 308 4.05 12.98 -4.45
CA PHE A 308 4.30 13.74 -3.23
C PHE A 308 5.04 15.04 -3.57
N LYS A 309 4.56 16.16 -3.07
CA LYS A 309 5.04 17.50 -3.45
C LYS A 309 6.55 17.64 -3.36
N LEU A 310 7.14 17.06 -2.30
CA LEU A 310 8.59 16.98 -2.12
C LEU A 310 9.29 16.36 -3.34
N VAL A 311 8.74 15.27 -3.87
CA VAL A 311 9.27 14.54 -5.01
C VAL A 311 8.95 15.29 -6.31
N GLY A 312 7.69 15.74 -6.48
CA GLY A 312 7.22 16.43 -7.68
C GLY A 312 8.01 17.70 -7.98
N GLN A 313 8.39 18.47 -6.94
CA GLN A 313 9.23 19.65 -7.10
C GLN A 313 10.59 19.40 -7.74
N GLN A 314 11.11 18.17 -7.63
CA GLN A 314 12.40 17.77 -8.16
C GLN A 314 12.29 17.01 -9.49
N THR A 315 11.12 16.42 -9.78
CA THR A 315 10.91 15.62 -11.01
C THR A 315 10.18 16.40 -12.11
N GLY A 316 9.61 17.56 -11.77
CA GLY A 316 8.80 18.35 -12.69
C GLY A 316 7.33 17.92 -12.75
N ASP A 317 6.92 16.99 -11.91
CA ASP A 317 5.52 16.59 -11.79
C ASP A 317 4.73 17.69 -11.04
N LYS A 318 3.58 18.06 -11.58
CA LYS A 318 2.75 19.13 -11.03
C LYS A 318 1.82 18.59 -9.96
N ILE A 319 1.58 19.40 -8.92
CA ILE A 319 0.54 19.10 -7.95
C ILE A 319 -0.79 19.60 -8.51
N ARG A 320 -1.67 18.64 -8.83
CA ARG A 320 -3.02 18.92 -9.30
C ARG A 320 -3.89 19.37 -8.14
N LYS A 321 -4.61 20.45 -8.34
CA LYS A 321 -5.61 20.91 -7.38
C LYS A 321 -6.94 20.26 -7.70
N TRP A 322 -7.63 19.80 -6.71
CA TRP A 322 -9.00 19.39 -6.84
C TRP A 322 -9.90 20.58 -7.24
N LYS A 323 -10.66 20.40 -8.29
CA LYS A 323 -11.49 21.51 -8.85
C LYS A 323 -12.67 21.92 -7.96
N SER A 324 -13.00 21.15 -6.92
CA SER A 324 -14.13 21.46 -6.04
C SER A 324 -13.89 20.92 -4.64
N GLU A 325 -13.16 21.69 -3.82
CA GLU A 325 -12.96 21.38 -2.38
C GLU A 325 -14.28 21.16 -1.65
N LYS A 326 -15.37 21.86 -2.06
CA LYS A 326 -16.72 21.68 -1.49
C LYS A 326 -17.34 20.29 -1.72
N LYS A 327 -16.83 19.49 -2.68
CA LYS A 327 -17.31 18.12 -2.91
C LYS A 327 -16.67 17.10 -1.98
N PHE A 328 -15.54 17.41 -1.34
CA PHE A 328 -14.92 16.51 -0.37
C PHE A 328 -15.83 16.19 0.81
N ASP A 329 -16.62 17.14 1.27
CA ASP A 329 -17.50 16.96 2.43
C ASP A 329 -18.57 15.88 2.21
N HIS A 330 -18.80 15.45 0.97
CA HIS A 330 -19.79 14.44 0.59
C HIS A 330 -19.17 13.15 0.05
N MET A 331 -17.85 13.07 0.00
CA MET A 331 -17.13 11.92 -0.53
C MET A 331 -16.52 11.12 0.60
N PHE A 332 -17.06 9.94 0.84
CA PHE A 332 -16.63 9.10 1.94
C PHE A 332 -15.62 8.03 1.51
N TRP A 333 -15.44 7.78 0.20
CA TRP A 333 -14.56 6.75 -0.35
C TRP A 333 -14.77 5.38 0.32
N ASN A 334 -16.02 4.97 0.47
CA ASN A 334 -16.41 3.75 1.16
C ASN A 334 -17.31 2.85 0.30
N TYR A 335 -17.43 3.18 -0.99
CA TYR A 335 -18.19 2.39 -1.95
C TYR A 335 -17.29 1.85 -3.05
N SER A 336 -17.79 0.83 -3.76
CA SER A 336 -17.14 0.27 -4.91
C SER A 336 -18.04 0.41 -6.15
N TYR A 337 -17.63 -0.19 -7.24
CA TYR A 337 -18.41 -0.26 -8.49
C TYR A 337 -18.36 -1.69 -9.05
N ALA A 338 -19.30 -2.04 -9.95
CA ALA A 338 -19.36 -3.36 -10.56
C ALA A 338 -18.20 -3.56 -11.55
N GLY A 339 -17.00 -3.72 -11.03
CA GLY A 339 -15.77 -4.01 -11.77
C GLY A 339 -15.45 -5.49 -11.85
N TYR A 340 -14.21 -5.82 -12.19
CA TYR A 340 -13.75 -7.20 -12.33
C TYR A 340 -13.91 -8.03 -11.04
N PHE A 341 -13.56 -7.44 -9.89
CA PHE A 341 -13.67 -8.09 -8.58
C PHE A 341 -15.04 -7.92 -7.91
N ASN A 342 -15.98 -7.27 -8.60
CA ASN A 342 -17.32 -7.04 -8.08
C ASN A 342 -18.34 -7.32 -9.17
N THR A 343 -18.91 -8.51 -9.15
CA THR A 343 -19.82 -8.99 -10.20
C THR A 343 -21.29 -8.64 -9.94
N ALA A 344 -21.63 -7.90 -8.89
CA ALA A 344 -23.00 -7.55 -8.56
C ALA A 344 -23.73 -6.83 -9.71
N GLY A 345 -23.00 -6.09 -10.56
CA GLY A 345 -23.51 -5.48 -11.78
C GLY A 345 -23.33 -6.30 -13.07
N GLY A 346 -22.79 -7.51 -12.98
CA GLY A 346 -22.58 -8.41 -14.12
C GLY A 346 -21.41 -8.05 -15.03
N ASN A 347 -20.53 -7.15 -14.64
CA ASN A 347 -19.35 -6.77 -15.42
C ASN A 347 -18.09 -7.47 -14.87
N ALA A 348 -17.57 -8.44 -15.64
CA ALA A 348 -16.45 -9.28 -15.25
C ALA A 348 -15.18 -8.98 -16.06
N ARG A 349 -14.92 -7.72 -16.42
CA ARG A 349 -13.76 -7.34 -17.23
C ARG A 349 -12.91 -6.31 -16.52
N TYR A 350 -11.59 -6.44 -16.68
CA TYR A 350 -10.68 -5.34 -16.36
C TYR A 350 -10.89 -4.18 -17.32
N PRO A 351 -10.89 -2.94 -16.86
CA PRO A 351 -10.78 -1.80 -17.73
C PRO A 351 -9.42 -1.82 -18.42
N ALA A 352 -9.40 -1.44 -19.70
CA ALA A 352 -8.13 -1.33 -20.42
C ALA A 352 -7.33 -0.14 -19.89
N PRO A 353 -6.02 -0.28 -19.69
CA PRO A 353 -5.15 0.87 -19.45
C PRO A 353 -5.32 1.89 -20.59
N ASN A 354 -5.25 3.18 -20.28
CA ASN A 354 -5.23 4.20 -21.31
C ASN A 354 -3.80 4.36 -21.85
N LEU A 355 -3.55 3.74 -23.00
CA LEU A 355 -2.22 3.64 -23.60
C LEU A 355 -1.63 4.98 -24.08
N HIS A 356 -2.45 6.03 -24.12
CA HIS A 356 -2.08 7.37 -24.59
C HIS A 356 -1.74 8.33 -23.45
N LEU A 357 -1.91 7.89 -22.19
CA LEU A 357 -1.59 8.73 -21.05
C LEU A 357 -0.08 8.94 -20.94
N GLU A 358 0.26 10.14 -20.50
CA GLU A 358 1.63 10.55 -20.20
C GLU A 358 1.61 11.40 -18.94
N SER A 359 2.56 11.17 -18.02
CA SER A 359 2.67 12.00 -16.82
C SER A 359 3.14 13.42 -17.14
N ASP A 360 2.98 14.35 -16.22
CA ASP A 360 3.44 15.74 -16.39
C ASP A 360 4.93 15.87 -16.74
N SER A 361 5.74 14.92 -16.29
CA SER A 361 7.19 14.87 -16.60
C SER A 361 7.55 13.99 -17.78
N GLY A 362 6.59 13.58 -18.61
CA GLY A 362 6.81 12.87 -19.87
C GLY A 362 7.03 11.37 -19.75
N ARG A 363 6.60 10.73 -18.65
CA ARG A 363 6.66 9.27 -18.51
C ARG A 363 5.48 8.62 -19.22
N LYS A 364 5.77 7.80 -20.21
CA LYS A 364 4.78 7.08 -21.03
C LYS A 364 4.38 5.76 -20.39
N VAL A 365 3.29 5.20 -20.85
CA VAL A 365 2.83 3.87 -20.44
C VAL A 365 3.87 2.80 -20.80
N TYR A 366 4.06 1.85 -19.89
CA TYR A 366 5.00 0.74 -20.02
C TYR A 366 4.83 -0.04 -21.31
N GLY A 367 5.90 -0.22 -22.08
CA GLY A 367 5.85 -0.85 -23.41
C GLY A 367 5.14 -2.20 -23.43
N PRO A 368 5.44 -3.16 -22.57
CA PRO A 368 4.73 -4.42 -22.50
C PRO A 368 3.22 -4.28 -22.23
N ILE A 369 2.76 -3.30 -21.46
CA ILE A 369 1.33 -3.00 -21.30
C ILE A 369 0.74 -2.56 -22.66
N GLN A 370 1.44 -1.69 -23.39
CA GLN A 370 0.98 -1.25 -24.70
C GLN A 370 0.83 -2.45 -25.66
N GLU A 371 1.79 -3.36 -25.70
CA GLU A 371 1.74 -4.55 -26.54
C GLU A 371 0.60 -5.51 -26.15
N GLU A 372 0.39 -5.72 -24.87
CA GLU A 372 -0.61 -6.64 -24.35
C GLU A 372 -2.04 -6.13 -24.59
N TRP A 373 -2.24 -4.83 -24.40
CA TRP A 373 -3.57 -4.24 -24.42
C TRP A 373 -3.95 -3.55 -25.75
N LYS A 374 -3.05 -3.40 -26.73
CA LYS A 374 -3.30 -2.71 -28.00
C LYS A 374 -4.48 -3.23 -28.82
N LYS A 375 -4.87 -4.50 -28.61
CA LYS A 375 -6.02 -5.13 -29.29
C LYS A 375 -7.24 -5.27 -28.38
N SER A 376 -7.16 -4.81 -27.15
CA SER A 376 -8.26 -4.89 -26.20
C SER A 376 -9.43 -4.02 -26.69
N ARG A 377 -10.65 -4.54 -26.51
CA ARG A 377 -11.89 -3.80 -26.68
C ARG A 377 -12.54 -3.42 -25.35
N ALA A 378 -11.86 -3.69 -24.23
CA ALA A 378 -12.33 -3.26 -22.93
C ALA A 378 -12.34 -1.72 -22.89
N PRO A 379 -13.35 -1.11 -22.26
CA PRO A 379 -13.38 0.34 -22.10
C PRO A 379 -12.20 0.77 -21.23
N SER A 380 -11.65 1.96 -21.52
CA SER A 380 -10.74 2.66 -20.61
C SER A 380 -11.47 3.86 -20.03
N TYR A 381 -11.30 4.10 -18.75
CA TYR A 381 -11.85 5.28 -18.04
C TYR A 381 -10.76 6.10 -17.36
N TYR A 382 -9.52 5.71 -17.54
CA TYR A 382 -8.40 6.40 -16.90
C TYR A 382 -8.08 7.71 -17.62
N GLU A 383 -7.85 8.73 -16.82
CA GLU A 383 -7.54 10.09 -17.26
C GLU A 383 -6.27 10.58 -16.54
N ASP A 384 -5.75 11.72 -16.98
CA ASP A 384 -4.62 12.41 -16.36
C ASP A 384 -5.06 13.35 -15.20
N THR A 385 -6.23 13.06 -14.61
CA THR A 385 -6.83 13.82 -13.51
C THR A 385 -6.84 13.00 -12.23
N ILE A 386 -6.97 13.68 -11.09
CA ILE A 386 -7.16 13.01 -9.80
C ILE A 386 -8.44 12.17 -9.88
N GLU A 387 -8.27 10.88 -9.64
CA GLU A 387 -9.41 9.97 -9.47
C GLU A 387 -10.08 10.23 -8.12
N VAL A 388 -11.39 10.17 -8.15
CA VAL A 388 -12.24 10.26 -6.98
C VAL A 388 -12.96 8.92 -6.86
N PRO A 389 -12.46 8.02 -6.03
CA PRO A 389 -13.04 6.68 -5.89
C PRO A 389 -14.31 6.73 -5.04
N ASP A 390 -15.30 7.46 -5.54
CA ASP A 390 -16.64 7.48 -4.97
C ASP A 390 -17.50 6.46 -5.72
N GLY A 391 -17.84 5.35 -5.09
CA GLY A 391 -18.69 4.32 -5.66
C GLY A 391 -20.05 4.82 -6.16
N LEU A 392 -20.46 6.01 -5.74
CA LEU A 392 -21.66 6.69 -6.25
C LEU A 392 -21.44 7.30 -7.65
N SER A 393 -20.18 7.49 -8.04
CA SER A 393 -19.82 8.04 -9.35
C SER A 393 -18.85 7.09 -10.07
N PRO A 394 -19.31 5.88 -10.43
CA PRO A 394 -18.45 4.87 -11.02
C PRO A 394 -17.89 5.34 -12.36
N PRO A 395 -16.76 4.79 -12.80
CA PRO A 395 -16.22 5.04 -14.13
C PRO A 395 -17.23 4.74 -15.22
N LYS A 396 -17.12 5.46 -16.34
CA LYS A 396 -18.04 5.28 -17.47
C LYS A 396 -18.10 3.82 -17.93
N GLY A 397 -19.30 3.26 -17.96
CA GLY A 397 -19.53 1.87 -18.36
C GLY A 397 -19.63 0.88 -17.20
N TYR A 398 -19.53 1.35 -15.97
CA TYR A 398 -19.71 0.54 -14.76
C TYR A 398 -20.88 1.05 -13.93
N ALA A 399 -21.55 0.15 -13.22
CA ALA A 399 -22.62 0.51 -12.32
C ALA A 399 -22.11 0.76 -10.89
N PRO A 400 -22.72 1.65 -10.10
CA PRO A 400 -22.41 1.77 -8.69
C PRO A 400 -22.84 0.52 -7.93
N VAL A 401 -22.16 0.21 -6.85
CA VAL A 401 -22.53 -0.87 -5.92
C VAL A 401 -22.57 -0.28 -4.52
N ALA A 402 -23.73 -0.38 -3.91
CA ALA A 402 -23.98 0.06 -2.53
C ALA A 402 -23.57 -1.02 -1.52
#